data_7a3113f42e4ec2d40337424db672c76a
#
_entry.id   7a3113f42e4ec2d40337424db672c76a
#
_cell.length_a   1.000
_cell.length_b   1.000
_cell.length_c   1.000
_cell.angle_alpha   90.00
_cell.angle_beta   90.00
_cell.angle_gamma   90.00
#
_symmetry.space_group_name_H-M   'P 1'
#
loop_
_entity.id
_entity.type
_entity.pdbx_description
1 polymer ?
#
loop_
_entity_poly.entity_id
_entity_poly.type
_entity_poly.pdbx_seq_one_letter_code
_entity_poly.pdbx_strand_id
1 'polypeptide(L)' 'MNILFLCVGNSGRSQIAEGLAKDMLPKSYDIKSAGSMPAKGVHKDAIAVMNEIGIDISSNETKSIDSIDKKF' A
#
# COMPACT_ATOMS: atom_id res chain seq x y z
N MET A 1 10.36 -11.06 7.21
CA MET A 1 10.88 -10.30 6.05
C MET A 1 10.10 -9.00 5.90
N ASN A 2 10.78 -7.92 5.60
CA ASN A 2 10.15 -6.61 5.42
C ASN A 2 10.11 -6.26 3.94
N ILE A 3 8.93 -5.86 3.45
CA ILE A 3 8.72 -5.52 2.05
C ILE A 3 8.12 -4.12 1.97
N LEU A 4 8.72 -3.26 1.17
CA LEU A 4 8.24 -1.89 0.97
C LEU A 4 8.00 -1.65 -0.51
N PHE A 5 6.76 -1.27 -0.85
CA PHE A 5 6.41 -0.87 -2.21
C PHE A 5 6.42 0.65 -2.30
N LEU A 6 7.11 1.18 -3.30
CA LEU A 6 7.24 2.62 -3.50
C LEU A 6 6.60 3.06 -4.82
N CYS A 7 5.94 4.21 -4.78
CA CYS A 7 5.50 4.91 -5.98
C CYS A 7 5.46 6.41 -5.65
N VAL A 8 4.98 7.23 -6.58
CA VAL A 8 4.97 8.68 -6.34
C VAL A 8 3.90 9.06 -5.32
N GLY A 9 2.63 8.74 -5.61
CA GLY A 9 1.51 9.21 -4.80
C GLY A 9 1.08 8.28 -3.68
N ASN A 10 1.54 7.04 -3.65
CA ASN A 10 1.09 6.01 -2.71
C ASN A 10 -0.45 5.89 -2.70
N SER A 11 -1.08 6.15 -3.83
CA SER A 11 -2.53 6.17 -3.94
C SER A 11 -3.09 5.08 -4.85
N GLY A 12 -2.28 4.49 -5.71
CA GLY A 12 -2.71 3.50 -6.69
C GLY A 12 -1.86 2.25 -6.66
N ARG A 13 -0.86 2.17 -7.56
CA ARG A 13 -0.09 0.94 -7.77
C ARG A 13 0.55 0.36 -6.52
N SER A 14 1.18 1.18 -5.67
CA SER A 14 1.81 0.67 -4.46
C SER A 14 0.79 0.20 -3.42
N GLN A 15 -0.38 0.83 -3.37
CA GLN A 15 -1.46 0.38 -2.50
C GLN A 15 -2.03 -0.97 -2.97
N ILE A 16 -2.18 -1.14 -4.27
CA ILE A 16 -2.60 -2.41 -4.85
C ILE A 16 -1.58 -3.50 -4.53
N ALA A 17 -0.30 -3.20 -4.74
CA ALA A 17 0.77 -4.16 -4.45
C ALA A 17 0.81 -4.55 -2.97
N GLU A 18 0.66 -3.57 -2.07
CA GLU A 18 0.61 -3.85 -0.63
C GLU A 18 -0.57 -4.75 -0.29
N GLY A 19 -1.76 -4.44 -0.81
CA GLY A 19 -2.95 -5.24 -0.55
C GLY A 19 -2.83 -6.68 -1.05
N LEU A 20 -2.32 -6.85 -2.27
CA LEU A 20 -2.10 -8.18 -2.84
C LEU A 20 -1.06 -8.97 -2.03
N ALA A 21 0.05 -8.32 -1.68
CA ALA A 21 1.11 -8.99 -0.93
C ALA A 21 0.62 -9.44 0.45
N LYS A 22 -0.16 -8.60 1.14
CA LYS A 22 -0.72 -8.96 2.44
C LYS A 22 -1.69 -10.13 2.35
N ASP A 23 -2.40 -10.24 1.23
CA ASP A 23 -3.33 -11.34 1.01
C ASP A 23 -2.60 -12.64 0.67
N MET A 24 -1.49 -12.56 -0.04
CA MET A 24 -0.79 -13.72 -0.59
C MET A 24 0.34 -14.25 0.30
N LEU A 25 0.95 -13.38 1.11
CA LEU A 25 2.11 -13.74 1.90
C LEU A 25 1.75 -14.02 3.35
N PRO A 26 2.59 -14.79 4.07
CA PRO A 26 2.34 -15.06 5.49
C PRO A 26 2.29 -13.79 6.33
N LYS A 27 1.51 -13.81 7.39
CA LYS A 27 1.35 -12.67 8.29
C LYS A 27 2.64 -12.26 8.99
N SER A 28 3.64 -13.14 9.01
CA SER A 28 4.95 -12.83 9.58
C SER A 28 5.74 -11.82 8.74
N TYR A 29 5.31 -11.58 7.50
CA TYR A 29 5.92 -10.57 6.64
C TYR A 29 5.36 -9.19 7.01
N ASP A 30 6.25 -8.23 7.21
CA ASP A 30 5.85 -6.84 7.44
C ASP A 30 5.85 -6.12 6.11
N ILE A 31 4.67 -5.72 5.64
CA ILE A 31 4.48 -5.19 4.28
C ILE A 31 3.93 -3.78 4.38
N LYS A 32 4.61 -2.84 3.74
CA LYS A 32 4.20 -1.44 3.73
C LYS A 32 4.32 -0.87 2.32
N SER A 33 3.68 0.27 2.12
CA SER A 33 3.83 1.06 0.91
C SER A 33 3.99 2.52 1.27
N ALA A 34 4.64 3.28 0.41
CA ALA A 34 4.85 4.71 0.62
C ALA A 34 5.07 5.42 -0.71
N GLY A 35 5.04 6.75 -0.70
CA GLY A 35 5.27 7.56 -1.88
C GLY A 35 6.21 8.71 -1.59
N SER A 36 6.88 9.18 -2.64
CA SER A 36 7.74 10.36 -2.55
C SER A 36 6.92 11.65 -2.43
N MET A 37 5.72 11.66 -3.00
CA MET A 37 4.78 12.80 -2.92
C MET A 37 3.38 12.23 -2.65
N PRO A 38 3.04 11.89 -1.39
CA PRO A 38 1.77 11.23 -1.09
C PRO A 38 0.57 12.07 -1.50
N ALA A 39 -0.40 11.42 -2.16
CA ALA A 39 -1.68 12.04 -2.49
C ALA A 39 -2.55 12.17 -1.24
N LYS A 40 -3.71 12.81 -1.38
CA LYS A 40 -4.63 13.02 -0.25
C LYS A 40 -5.25 11.74 0.28
N GLY A 41 -5.33 10.71 -0.55
CA GLY A 41 -5.89 9.42 -0.15
C GLY A 41 -5.71 8.40 -1.23
N VAL A 42 -6.12 7.17 -0.94
CA VAL A 42 -6.04 6.07 -1.88
C VAL A 42 -7.00 6.33 -3.04
N HIS A 43 -6.54 6.11 -4.27
CA HIS A 43 -7.34 6.37 -5.46
C HIS A 43 -8.59 5.47 -5.48
N LYS A 44 -9.74 6.06 -5.79
CA LYS A 44 -11.01 5.32 -5.78
C LYS A 44 -11.01 4.13 -6.75
N ASP A 45 -10.31 4.26 -7.89
CA ASP A 45 -10.23 3.16 -8.86
C ASP A 45 -9.43 1.99 -8.32
N ALA A 46 -8.38 2.27 -7.54
CA ALA A 46 -7.61 1.22 -6.88
C ALA A 46 -8.48 0.48 -5.84
N ILE A 47 -9.27 1.22 -5.08
CA ILE A 47 -10.20 0.65 -4.11
C ILE A 47 -11.21 -0.26 -4.82
N ALA A 48 -11.78 0.21 -5.93
CA ALA A 48 -12.77 -0.54 -6.70
C ALA A 48 -12.19 -1.83 -7.27
N VAL A 49 -11.01 -1.75 -7.89
CA VAL A 49 -10.33 -2.90 -8.47
C VAL A 49 -10.04 -3.96 -7.40
N MET A 50 -9.51 -3.52 -6.25
CA MET A 50 -9.18 -4.45 -5.17
C MET A 50 -10.44 -5.06 -4.55
N ASN A 51 -11.51 -4.29 -4.46
CA ASN A 51 -12.79 -4.79 -3.95
C ASN A 51 -13.36 -5.91 -4.83
N GLU A 52 -13.12 -5.86 -6.14
CA GLU A 52 -13.58 -6.90 -7.06
C GLU A 52 -12.97 -8.26 -6.75
N ILE A 53 -11.78 -8.29 -6.17
CA ILE A 53 -11.10 -9.54 -5.79
C ILE A 53 -11.17 -9.79 -4.28
N GLY A 54 -12.05 -9.05 -3.58
CA GLY A 54 -12.31 -9.28 -2.16
C GLY A 54 -11.30 -8.67 -1.21
N ILE A 55 -10.49 -7.72 -1.67
CA ILE A 55 -9.51 -7.05 -0.83
C ILE A 55 -9.92 -5.60 -0.61
N ASP A 56 -10.13 -5.22 0.66
CA ASP A 56 -10.54 -3.87 1.01
C ASP A 56 -9.33 -3.02 1.40
N ILE A 57 -9.01 -2.01 0.58
CA ILE A 57 -7.96 -1.05 0.88
C ILE A 57 -8.53 0.35 1.15
N SER A 58 -9.85 0.46 1.33
CA SER A 58 -10.52 1.76 1.52
C SER A 58 -10.09 2.46 2.81
N SER A 59 -9.68 1.71 3.82
CA SER A 59 -9.21 2.28 5.09
C SER A 59 -7.72 2.60 5.09
N ASN A 60 -6.99 2.24 4.03
CA ASN A 60 -5.56 2.52 3.96
C ASN A 60 -5.31 4.02 3.80
N GLU A 61 -4.17 4.46 4.31
CA GLU A 61 -3.76 5.86 4.21
C GLU A 61 -2.56 5.97 3.28
N THR A 62 -2.44 7.11 2.59
CA THR A 62 -1.23 7.41 1.82
C THR A 62 -0.13 7.82 2.79
N LYS A 63 1.09 7.38 2.52
CA LYS A 63 2.22 7.62 3.42
C LYS A 63 3.41 8.16 2.66
N SER A 64 4.14 9.07 3.30
CA SER A 64 5.42 9.53 2.78
C SER A 64 6.50 8.50 3.06
N ILE A 65 7.46 8.39 2.15
CA ILE A 65 8.62 7.54 2.37
C ILE A 65 9.36 7.94 3.65
N ASP A 66 9.30 9.23 4.02
CA ASP A 66 9.95 9.74 5.22
C ASP A 66 9.31 9.22 6.51
N SER A 67 8.06 8.75 6.43
CA SER A 67 7.36 8.19 7.59
C SER A 67 7.72 6.74 7.87
N ILE A 68 8.44 6.10 6.96
CA ILE A 68 8.83 4.70 7.12
C ILE A 68 10.10 4.63 7.98
N ASP A 69 10.08 3.75 8.97
CA ASP A 69 11.24 3.54 9.84
C ASP A 69 12.44 3.09 9.00
N LYS A 70 13.59 3.72 9.21
CA LYS A 70 14.82 3.38 8.50
C LYS A 70 15.26 1.94 8.72
N LYS A 71 14.82 1.33 9.80
CA LYS A 71 15.10 -0.08 10.09
C LYS A 71 14.18 -1.04 9.34
N PHE A 72 13.15 -0.49 8.71
CA PHE A 72 12.25 -1.31 7.93
C PHE A 72 12.94 -1.85 6.70
#